data_22038b4730594aa668059e0c859ec008
#
_entry.id   22038b4730594aa668059e0c859ec008
#
_cell.length_a   1.000
_cell.length_b   1.000
_cell.length_c   1.000
_cell.angle_alpha   90.00
_cell.angle_beta   90.00
_cell.angle_gamma   90.00
#
_symmetry.space_group_name_H-M   'P 1'
#
loop_
_entity.id
_entity.type
_entity.pdbx_description
1 polymer ?
#
loop_
_entity_poly.entity_id
_entity_poly.type
_entity_poly.pdbx_seq_one_letter_code
_entity_poly.pdbx_strand_id
1 'polypeptide(L)' 'MQIKKGEEVPSHKSDKNVVVVIYKGKVDFTGENGSEVIVPGDIIVMEPDEMHALGALEDSDLMVIKARI' A
#
# COMPACT_ATOMS: atom_id res chain seq x y z
N MET A 1 2.69 9.09 4.32
CA MET A 1 2.36 8.16 5.43
C MET A 1 3.62 7.41 5.84
N GLN A 2 3.84 7.30 7.11
CA GLN A 2 4.96 6.54 7.64
C GLN A 2 4.44 5.31 8.37
N ILE A 3 5.07 4.17 8.12
CA ILE A 3 4.75 2.91 8.80
C ILE A 3 6.06 2.35 9.34
N LYS A 4 6.08 2.01 10.62
CA LYS A 4 7.26 1.43 11.24
C LYS A 4 7.26 -0.08 11.06
N LYS A 5 8.45 -0.65 11.06
CA LYS A 5 8.63 -2.10 10.97
C LYS A 5 7.71 -2.83 11.94
N GLY A 6 6.98 -3.79 11.43
CA GLY A 6 6.03 -4.59 12.21
C GLY A 6 4.63 -4.00 12.30
N GLU A 7 4.43 -2.75 11.90
CA GLU A 7 3.10 -2.16 11.85
C GLU A 7 2.34 -2.63 10.62
N GLU A 8 1.03 -2.73 10.73
CA GLU A 8 0.18 -3.17 9.65
C GLU A 8 -0.98 -2.22 9.45
N VAL A 9 -1.38 -2.05 8.19
CA VAL A 9 -2.62 -1.38 7.83
C VAL A 9 -3.61 -2.48 7.49
N PRO A 10 -4.69 -2.64 8.26
CA PRO A 10 -5.65 -3.71 8.03
C PRO A 10 -6.34 -3.61 6.66
N SER A 11 -6.84 -4.73 6.18
CA SER A 11 -7.61 -4.77 4.94
C SER A 11 -8.80 -3.84 5.01
N HIS A 12 -8.97 -3.03 3.98
CA HIS A 12 -10.08 -2.10 3.87
C HIS A 12 -10.39 -1.84 2.40
N LYS A 13 -11.54 -1.23 2.16
CA LYS A 13 -11.96 -0.81 0.83
C LYS A 13 -11.96 0.71 0.72
N SER A 14 -11.81 1.19 -0.48
CA SER A 14 -12.03 2.60 -0.79
C SER A 14 -12.97 2.69 -2.00
N ASP A 15 -13.77 3.73 -2.06
CA ASP A 15 -14.63 4.01 -3.21
C ASP A 15 -13.89 4.79 -4.29
N LYS A 16 -12.60 5.00 -4.12
CA LYS A 16 -11.76 5.78 -5.03
C LYS A 16 -10.60 4.95 -5.52
N ASN A 17 -10.01 5.37 -6.63
CA ASN A 17 -8.74 4.83 -7.05
C ASN A 17 -7.66 5.29 -6.07
N VAL A 18 -6.79 4.39 -5.67
CA VAL A 18 -5.72 4.68 -4.73
C VAL A 18 -4.40 4.36 -5.38
N VAL A 19 -3.48 5.31 -5.34
CA VAL A 19 -2.11 5.12 -5.84
C VAL A 19 -1.17 5.20 -4.65
N VAL A 20 -0.33 4.19 -4.49
CA VAL A 20 0.66 4.15 -3.43
C VAL A 20 2.05 4.17 -4.05
N VAL A 21 2.86 5.12 -3.61
CA VAL A 21 4.25 5.26 -4.05
C VAL A 21 5.15 5.06 -2.85
N ILE A 22 6.13 4.16 -3.00
CA ILE A 22 7.07 3.86 -1.93
C ILE A 22 8.32 4.72 -2.11
N TYR A 23 8.70 5.46 -1.07
CA TYR A 23 9.93 6.26 -1.08
C TYR A 23 11.07 5.56 -0.36
N LYS A 24 10.75 4.81 0.68
CA LYS A 24 11.74 4.24 1.58
C LYS A 24 11.21 2.97 2.21
N GLY A 25 12.07 1.99 2.43
CA GLY A 25 11.77 0.78 3.16
C GLY A 25 11.24 -0.35 2.29
N LYS A 26 10.52 -1.27 2.91
CA LYS A 26 9.87 -2.40 2.24
C LYS A 26 8.50 -2.61 2.86
N VAL A 27 7.53 -2.85 2.02
CA VAL A 27 6.15 -3.07 2.44
C VAL A 27 5.63 -4.33 1.78
N ASP A 28 4.99 -5.18 2.57
CA ASP A 28 4.27 -6.33 2.07
C ASP A 28 2.86 -5.87 1.73
N PHE A 29 2.51 -5.93 0.46
CA PHE A 29 1.20 -5.55 -0.04
C PHE A 29 0.38 -6.80 -0.31
N THR A 30 -0.76 -6.91 0.35
CA THR A 30 -1.67 -8.04 0.17
C THR A 30 -2.97 -7.56 -0.44
N GLY A 31 -3.31 -8.11 -1.60
CA GLY A 31 -4.55 -7.84 -2.30
C GLY A 31 -5.37 -9.11 -2.48
N GLU A 32 -6.42 -9.03 -3.29
CA GLU A 32 -7.30 -10.18 -3.53
C GLU A 32 -6.62 -11.31 -4.29
N ASN A 33 -5.60 -10.98 -5.07
CA ASN A 33 -4.88 -11.95 -5.91
C ASN A 33 -3.56 -12.42 -5.32
N GLY A 34 -3.33 -12.17 -4.04
CA GLY A 34 -2.10 -12.59 -3.37
C GLY A 34 -1.33 -11.40 -2.80
N SER A 35 -0.08 -11.66 -2.45
CA SER A 35 0.77 -10.64 -1.85
C SER A 35 2.09 -10.50 -2.60
N GLU A 36 2.67 -9.31 -2.52
CA GLU A 36 4.00 -9.05 -3.08
C GLU A 36 4.70 -7.98 -2.25
N VAL A 37 6.03 -8.01 -2.31
CA VAL A 37 6.86 -7.04 -1.61
C VAL A 37 7.10 -5.87 -2.54
N ILE A 38 6.81 -4.65 -2.06
CA ILE A 38 7.05 -3.43 -2.81
C ILE A 38 8.17 -2.63 -2.18
N VAL A 39 9.01 -2.05 -3.01
CA VAL A 39 10.24 -1.36 -2.62
C VAL A 39 10.27 0.03 -3.25
N PRO A 40 11.21 0.91 -2.83
CA PRO A 40 11.31 2.25 -3.42
C PRO A 40 11.38 2.22 -4.94
N GLY A 41 10.57 3.05 -5.57
CA GLY A 41 10.43 3.09 -7.02
C GLY A 41 9.21 2.34 -7.53
N ASP A 42 8.60 1.49 -6.71
CA ASP A 42 7.39 0.78 -7.08
C ASP A 42 6.15 1.66 -6.89
N ILE A 43 5.20 1.49 -7.78
CA ILE A 43 3.93 2.19 -7.72
C ILE A 43 2.83 1.15 -7.76
N ILE A 44 1.91 1.23 -6.82
CA ILE A 44 0.75 0.35 -6.75
C ILE A 44 -0.50 1.16 -7.07
N VAL A 45 -1.31 0.67 -8.00
CA VAL A 45 -2.60 1.28 -8.32
C VAL A 45 -3.70 0.31 -7.91
N MET A 46 -4.60 0.78 -7.07
CA MET A 46 -5.72 -0.01 -6.59
C MET A 46 -7.03 0.56 -7.12
N GLU A 47 -7.87 -0.30 -7.68
CA GLU A 47 -9.17 0.11 -8.19
C GLU A 47 -10.18 0.24 -7.04
N PRO A 48 -11.28 0.98 -7.26
CA PRO A 48 -12.34 1.07 -6.24
C PRO A 48 -12.83 -0.30 -5.82
N ASP A 49 -13.17 -0.41 -4.56
CA ASP A 49 -13.73 -1.62 -3.93
C ASP A 49 -12.80 -2.82 -3.83
N GLU A 50 -11.52 -2.66 -4.16
CA GLU A 50 -10.55 -3.72 -3.90
C GLU A 50 -10.15 -3.73 -2.43
N MET A 51 -10.14 -4.91 -1.84
CA MET A 51 -9.62 -5.10 -0.48
C MET A 51 -8.10 -5.20 -0.55
N HIS A 52 -7.42 -4.49 0.34
CA HIS A 52 -5.97 -4.53 0.39
C HIS A 52 -5.48 -4.23 1.80
N ALA A 53 -4.32 -4.79 2.11
CA ALA A 53 -3.64 -4.58 3.38
C ALA A 53 -2.16 -4.33 3.13
N LEU A 54 -1.54 -3.61 4.04
CA LEU A 54 -0.11 -3.30 3.99
C LEU A 54 0.54 -3.74 5.29
N GLY A 55 1.75 -4.28 5.20
CA GLY A 55 2.55 -4.60 6.37
C GLY A 55 3.96 -4.10 6.16
N ALA A 56 4.50 -3.35 7.08
CA ALA A 56 5.84 -2.82 6.96
C ALA A 56 6.87 -3.88 7.36
N LEU A 57 7.72 -4.26 6.42
CA LEU A 57 8.84 -5.16 6.68
C LEU A 57 10.04 -4.40 7.21
N GLU A 58 10.10 -3.11 6.94
CA GLU A 58 11.09 -2.16 7.45
C GLU A 58 10.37 -0.84 7.69
N ASP A 59 11.02 0.08 8.40
CA ASP A 59 10.48 1.43 8.53
C ASP A 59 10.33 2.01 7.13
N SER A 60 9.13 2.43 6.78
CA SER A 60 8.80 2.81 5.40
C SER A 60 8.08 4.15 5.32
N ASP A 61 8.36 4.87 4.24
CA ASP A 61 7.66 6.11 3.89
C ASP A 61 6.93 5.92 2.58
N LEU A 62 5.63 6.23 2.59
CA LEU A 62 4.75 6.06 1.44
C LEU A 62 4.02 7.35 1.12
N MET A 63 3.70 7.55 -0.15
CA MET A 63 2.72 8.55 -0.55
C MET A 63 1.44 7.80 -0.96
N VAL A 64 0.32 8.19 -0.40
CA VAL A 64 -0.98 7.62 -0.75
C VAL A 64 -1.81 8.71 -1.39
N ILE A 65 -2.22 8.48 -2.64
CA ILE A 65 -3.01 9.43 -3.40
C ILE A 65 -4.36 8.78 -3.69
N LYS A 66 -5.43 9.45 -3.31
CA LYS A 66 -6.78 9.01 -3.60
C LYS A 66 -7.37 9.93 -4.65
N ALA A 67 -7.88 9.35 -5.72
CA ALA A 67 -8.44 10.11 -6.82
C ALA A 67 -9.71 9.45 -7.33
N ARG A 68 -10.65 10.28 -7.67
CA ARG A 68 -11.88 9.86 -8.32
C ARG A 68 -11.71 10.12 -9.81
N ILE A 69 -11.82 9.09 -10.61
CA ILE A 69 -11.68 9.18 -12.07
C ILE A 69 -13.02 8.97 -12.74
#